data_14439616e69ced926faf00b26c496d9b
#
_entry.id   14439616e69ced926faf00b26c496d9b
#
_cell.length_a   1.000
_cell.length_b   1.000
_cell.length_c   1.000
_cell.angle_alpha   90.00
_cell.angle_beta   90.00
_cell.angle_gamma   90.00
#
_symmetry.space_group_name_H-M   'P 1'
#
loop_
_entity.id
_entity.type
_entity.pdbx_description
1 polymer ?
#
loop_
_entity_poly.entity_id
_entity_poly.type
_entity_poly.pdbx_seq_one_letter_code
_entity_poly.pdbx_strand_id
1 'polypeptide(L)'
;MFISDELYQQMLLNLPILCVDLIIQNSKGEYLLVKRDNHPIKGYYWVSGGRMLKNVGVEENARKKCLQELGINITDWRVVGIYDDQYDTNAFNLDTKIHTLSILCRTNVVVEYDEIKLDEQSSEIKYSKMLPELLRQRYIVFEDDLIAQKL
;
A
#
# COMPACT_ATOMS: atom_id res chain seq x y z
N MET A 1 -10.88 10.74 7.88
CA MET A 1 -11.69 11.75 7.13
C MET A 1 -12.45 11.04 6.05
N PHE A 2 -13.73 11.12 6.07
CA PHE A 2 -14.62 10.57 5.05
C PHE A 2 -14.65 11.50 3.83
N ILE A 3 -14.52 10.94 2.63
CA ILE A 3 -14.69 11.65 1.36
C ILE A 3 -15.89 11.01 0.67
N SER A 4 -16.89 11.82 0.24
CA SER A 4 -18.04 11.29 -0.48
C SER A 4 -17.63 10.69 -1.83
N ASP A 5 -18.42 9.78 -2.36
CA ASP A 5 -18.13 9.13 -3.66
C ASP A 5 -18.05 10.15 -4.79
N GLU A 6 -18.91 11.18 -4.78
CA GLU A 6 -18.90 12.23 -5.80
C GLU A 6 -17.59 13.03 -5.76
N LEU A 7 -17.15 13.42 -4.58
CA LEU A 7 -15.88 14.15 -4.44
C LEU A 7 -14.69 13.26 -4.82
N TYR A 8 -14.73 11.98 -4.43
CA TYR A 8 -13.68 11.05 -4.78
C TYR A 8 -13.57 10.80 -6.29
N GLN A 9 -14.71 10.69 -6.99
CA GLN A 9 -14.73 10.61 -8.44
C GLN A 9 -14.10 11.86 -9.09
N GLN A 10 -14.40 13.06 -8.58
CA GLN A 10 -13.77 14.29 -9.06
C GLN A 10 -12.26 14.31 -8.82
N MET A 11 -11.80 13.78 -7.70
CA MET A 11 -10.36 13.63 -7.44
C MET A 11 -9.71 12.67 -8.44
N LEU A 12 -10.32 11.51 -8.70
CA LEU A 12 -9.81 10.53 -9.66
C LEU A 12 -9.73 11.07 -11.10
N LEU A 13 -10.67 11.93 -11.49
CA LEU A 13 -10.69 12.56 -12.81
C LEU A 13 -9.64 13.67 -12.99
N ASN A 14 -9.21 14.31 -11.90
CA ASN A 14 -8.48 15.57 -12.00
C ASN A 14 -7.08 15.53 -11.34
N LEU A 15 -6.80 14.57 -10.44
CA LEU A 15 -5.59 14.59 -9.62
C LEU A 15 -4.99 13.18 -9.47
N PRO A 16 -3.65 13.07 -9.39
CA PRO A 16 -3.02 11.87 -8.84
C PRO A 16 -3.42 11.70 -7.38
N ILE A 17 -3.66 10.45 -6.96
CA ILE A 17 -3.99 10.12 -5.58
C ILE A 17 -2.69 9.80 -4.82
N LEU A 18 -2.43 10.57 -3.77
CA LEU A 18 -1.28 10.33 -2.90
C LEU A 18 -1.61 9.21 -1.91
N CYS A 19 -0.78 8.17 -1.91
CA CYS A 19 -0.92 6.99 -1.07
C CYS A 19 0.33 6.73 -0.23
N VAL A 20 0.19 5.91 0.79
CA VAL A 20 1.28 5.29 1.53
C VAL A 20 1.12 3.77 1.43
N ASP A 21 2.21 3.07 1.12
CA ASP A 21 2.28 1.62 1.03
C ASP A 21 3.31 1.07 2.04
N LEU A 22 2.99 -0.06 2.66
CA LEU A 22 3.68 -0.57 3.84
C LEU A 22 4.53 -1.79 3.50
N ILE A 23 5.83 -1.71 3.74
CA ILE A 23 6.76 -2.83 3.61
C ILE A 23 6.99 -3.41 5.00
N ILE A 24 6.43 -4.59 5.23
CA ILE A 24 6.47 -5.33 6.49
C ILE A 24 7.02 -6.72 6.22
N GLN A 25 7.85 -7.24 7.12
CA GLN A 25 8.45 -8.57 7.00
C GLN A 25 8.18 -9.43 8.25
N ASN A 26 8.16 -10.75 8.04
CA ASN A 26 8.18 -11.72 9.13
C ASN A 26 9.62 -12.03 9.60
N SER A 27 9.78 -12.92 10.58
CA SER A 27 11.08 -13.35 11.11
C SER A 27 11.97 -14.07 10.09
N LYS A 28 11.40 -14.54 8.96
CA LYS A 28 12.13 -15.17 7.86
C LYS A 28 12.56 -14.15 6.79
N GLY A 29 12.26 -12.85 6.97
CA GLY A 29 12.52 -11.80 6.00
C GLY A 29 11.58 -11.82 4.79
N GLU A 30 10.45 -12.52 4.87
CA GLU A 30 9.44 -12.57 3.81
C GLU A 30 8.47 -11.38 3.95
N TYR A 31 8.05 -10.80 2.83
CA TYR A 31 7.17 -9.63 2.76
C TYR A 31 5.71 -10.01 2.95
N LEU A 32 5.03 -9.28 3.81
CA LEU A 32 3.58 -9.39 4.02
C LEU A 32 2.84 -8.82 2.81
N LEU A 33 2.00 -9.63 2.20
CA LEU A 33 1.11 -9.23 1.12
C LEU A 33 -0.34 -9.54 1.51
N VAL A 34 -1.24 -8.63 1.16
CA VAL A 34 -2.69 -8.76 1.35
C VAL A 34 -3.39 -8.92 0.01
N LYS A 35 -4.39 -9.78 -0.06
CA LYS A 35 -5.23 -9.93 -1.25
C LYS A 35 -6.29 -8.84 -1.25
N ARG A 36 -6.32 -8.05 -2.30
CA ARG A 36 -7.22 -6.91 -2.41
C ARG A 36 -8.60 -7.35 -2.88
N ASP A 37 -9.63 -6.89 -2.19
CA ASP A 37 -11.03 -7.08 -2.58
C ASP A 37 -11.59 -5.89 -3.37
N ASN A 38 -10.87 -4.76 -3.39
CA ASN A 38 -11.26 -3.51 -4.04
C ASN A 38 -10.36 -3.12 -5.23
N HIS A 39 -10.92 -2.33 -6.15
CA HIS A 39 -10.16 -1.68 -7.21
C HIS A 39 -9.23 -0.56 -6.68
N PRO A 40 -8.12 -0.26 -7.37
CA PRO A 40 -7.54 -1.01 -8.48
C PRO A 40 -6.93 -2.33 -8.00
N ILE A 41 -6.48 -3.19 -8.92
CA ILE A 41 -5.80 -4.47 -8.62
C ILE A 41 -6.62 -5.44 -7.75
N LYS A 42 -7.95 -5.45 -7.89
CA LYS A 42 -8.82 -6.42 -7.22
C LYS A 42 -8.38 -7.87 -7.54
N GLY A 43 -8.29 -8.70 -6.51
CA GLY A 43 -7.89 -10.11 -6.61
C GLY A 43 -6.37 -10.36 -6.63
N TYR A 44 -5.56 -9.31 -6.73
CA TYR A 44 -4.10 -9.43 -6.65
C TYR A 44 -3.60 -9.30 -5.21
N TYR A 45 -2.47 -9.95 -4.94
CA TYR A 45 -1.72 -9.74 -3.71
C TYR A 45 -0.85 -8.48 -3.83
N TRP A 46 -0.96 -7.59 -2.88
CA TRP A 46 -0.27 -6.32 -2.83
C TRP A 46 0.20 -6.00 -1.42
N VAL A 47 1.05 -5.01 -1.27
CA VAL A 47 1.38 -4.47 0.06
C VAL A 47 0.16 -3.76 0.66
N SER A 48 0.00 -3.79 1.98
CA SER A 48 -1.02 -3.00 2.67
C SER A 48 -0.76 -1.52 2.49
N GLY A 49 -1.79 -0.70 2.43
CA GLY A 49 -1.64 0.75 2.25
C GLY A 49 -2.91 1.42 1.74
N GLY A 50 -2.81 2.67 1.34
CA GLY A 50 -3.93 3.41 0.79
C GLY A 50 -3.76 4.92 0.86
N ARG A 51 -4.83 5.65 0.58
CA ARG A 51 -4.81 7.11 0.53
C ARG A 51 -4.28 7.73 1.81
N MET A 52 -3.44 8.74 1.64
CA MET A 52 -2.98 9.56 2.76
C MET A 52 -4.09 10.50 3.24
N LEU A 53 -4.12 10.73 4.53
CA LEU A 53 -5.00 11.72 5.15
C LEU A 53 -4.35 13.11 5.08
N LYS A 54 -5.17 14.10 4.76
CA LYS A 54 -4.74 15.51 4.78
C LYS A 54 -4.29 15.94 6.18
N ASN A 55 -3.24 16.73 6.24
CA ASN A 55 -2.66 17.26 7.49
C ASN A 55 -2.09 16.19 8.44
N VAL A 56 -1.78 15.01 7.92
CA VAL A 56 -1.13 13.93 8.64
C VAL A 56 0.20 13.62 7.96
N GLY A 57 1.28 13.55 8.72
CA GLY A 57 2.60 13.22 8.20
C GLY A 57 2.68 11.80 7.64
N VAL A 58 3.70 11.51 6.80
CA VAL A 58 3.84 10.24 6.08
C VAL A 58 3.90 9.05 7.05
N GLU A 59 4.78 9.10 8.04
CA GLU A 59 4.98 8.01 9.01
C GLU A 59 3.73 7.77 9.86
N GLU A 60 3.03 8.84 10.25
CA GLU A 60 1.77 8.73 10.98
C GLU A 60 0.63 8.18 10.09
N ASN A 61 0.62 8.48 8.78
CA ASN A 61 -0.26 7.81 7.83
C ASN A 61 0.04 6.31 7.75
N ALA A 62 1.33 5.92 7.68
CA ALA A 62 1.74 4.53 7.69
C ALA A 62 1.25 3.81 8.95
N ARG A 63 1.45 4.40 10.14
CA ARG A 63 0.96 3.87 11.42
C ARG A 63 -0.55 3.67 11.42
N LYS A 64 -1.31 4.69 11.00
CA LYS A 64 -2.78 4.64 10.94
C LYS A 64 -3.27 3.58 9.97
N LYS A 65 -2.65 3.44 8.79
CA LYS A 65 -2.99 2.42 7.81
C LYS A 65 -2.68 1.01 8.31
N CYS A 66 -1.53 0.80 8.92
CA CYS A 66 -1.18 -0.48 9.53
C CYS A 66 -2.20 -0.89 10.60
N LEU A 67 -2.55 0.02 11.49
CA LEU A 67 -3.56 -0.24 12.53
C LEU A 67 -4.95 -0.53 11.93
N GLN A 68 -5.36 0.24 10.92
CA GLN A 68 -6.67 0.08 10.27
C GLN A 68 -6.79 -1.24 9.51
N GLU A 69 -5.80 -1.57 8.68
CA GLU A 69 -5.89 -2.71 7.76
C GLU A 69 -5.40 -4.03 8.34
N LEU A 70 -4.45 -3.98 9.26
CA LEU A 70 -3.80 -5.17 9.83
C LEU A 70 -4.05 -5.34 11.33
N GLY A 71 -4.65 -4.36 11.99
CA GLY A 71 -4.91 -4.37 13.43
C GLY A 71 -3.68 -4.20 14.31
N ILE A 72 -2.54 -3.76 13.74
CA ILE A 72 -1.26 -3.67 14.45
C ILE A 72 -0.81 -2.20 14.55
N ASN A 73 -0.46 -1.77 15.76
CA ASN A 73 0.03 -0.42 16.01
C ASN A 73 1.56 -0.38 15.99
N ILE A 74 2.14 -0.07 14.84
CA ILE A 74 3.59 0.10 14.65
C ILE A 74 3.90 1.60 14.55
N THR A 75 4.91 2.06 15.27
CA THR A 75 5.37 3.46 15.28
C THR A 75 6.73 3.67 14.61
N ASP A 76 7.47 2.59 14.36
CA ASP A 76 8.78 2.60 13.71
C ASP A 76 8.63 2.53 12.19
N TRP A 77 8.35 3.67 11.56
CA TRP A 77 8.24 3.77 10.10
C TRP A 77 9.31 4.70 9.54
N ARG A 78 9.85 4.37 8.36
CA ARG A 78 10.72 5.24 7.58
C ARG A 78 10.37 5.17 6.10
N VAL A 79 10.54 6.27 5.40
CA VAL A 79 10.36 6.32 3.94
C VAL A 79 11.55 5.64 3.27
N VAL A 80 11.26 4.69 2.38
CA VAL A 80 12.29 3.91 1.65
C VAL A 80 12.17 4.00 0.14
N GLY A 81 11.14 4.66 -0.38
CA GLY A 81 10.97 4.78 -1.81
C GLY A 81 9.64 5.41 -2.22
N ILE A 82 9.43 5.41 -3.53
CA ILE A 82 8.23 5.94 -4.19
C ILE A 82 7.80 4.95 -5.27
N TYR A 83 6.50 4.78 -5.45
CA TYR A 83 5.90 4.01 -6.53
C TYR A 83 4.87 4.87 -7.28
N ASP A 84 5.04 5.01 -8.60
CA ASP A 84 4.16 5.76 -9.49
C ASP A 84 3.48 4.78 -10.45
N ASP A 85 2.16 4.72 -10.45
CA ASP A 85 1.43 3.87 -11.36
C ASP A 85 0.11 4.46 -11.84
N GLN A 86 -0.36 3.89 -12.97
CA GLN A 86 -1.64 4.18 -13.58
C GLN A 86 -2.39 2.87 -13.85
N TYR A 87 -3.56 2.74 -13.25
CA TYR A 87 -4.41 1.55 -13.37
C TYR A 87 -5.58 1.81 -14.32
N ASP A 88 -5.86 0.85 -15.19
CA ASP A 88 -6.95 0.97 -16.18
C ASP A 88 -8.34 0.74 -15.58
N THR A 89 -8.43 0.18 -14.37
CA THR A 89 -9.70 -0.14 -13.72
C THR A 89 -9.94 0.71 -12.48
N ASN A 90 -11.19 1.08 -12.25
CA ASN A 90 -11.63 1.80 -11.05
C ASN A 90 -13.01 1.34 -10.58
N ALA A 91 -13.35 1.66 -9.32
CA ALA A 91 -14.60 1.22 -8.69
C ALA A 91 -15.85 1.90 -9.26
N PHE A 92 -15.71 3.00 -10.00
CA PHE A 92 -16.83 3.82 -10.49
C PHE A 92 -17.05 3.70 -12.00
N ASN A 93 -16.27 2.87 -12.70
CA ASN A 93 -16.31 2.72 -14.17
C ASN A 93 -16.11 4.05 -14.91
N LEU A 94 -15.30 4.95 -14.37
CA LEU A 94 -14.93 6.21 -15.00
C LEU A 94 -14.04 5.94 -16.22
N ASP A 95 -14.21 6.73 -17.28
CA ASP A 95 -13.34 6.71 -18.46
C ASP A 95 -12.03 7.48 -18.17
N THR A 96 -11.28 6.97 -17.20
CA THR A 96 -9.97 7.49 -16.82
C THR A 96 -9.15 6.40 -16.16
N LYS A 97 -7.82 6.53 -16.24
CA LYS A 97 -6.91 5.73 -15.43
C LYS A 97 -6.88 6.29 -14.00
N ILE A 98 -6.76 5.40 -13.02
CA ILE A 98 -6.40 5.81 -11.67
C ILE A 98 -4.90 6.05 -11.64
N HIS A 99 -4.49 7.28 -11.39
CA HIS A 99 -3.09 7.65 -11.18
C HIS A 99 -2.80 7.75 -9.68
N THR A 100 -1.85 6.97 -9.19
CA THR A 100 -1.41 6.99 -7.80
C THR A 100 0.07 7.30 -7.70
N LEU A 101 0.44 8.05 -6.67
CA LEU A 101 1.81 8.18 -6.22
C LEU A 101 1.87 7.66 -4.79
N SER A 102 2.47 6.49 -4.60
CA SER A 102 2.59 5.83 -3.31
C SER A 102 3.96 6.06 -2.70
N ILE A 103 3.99 6.50 -1.45
CA ILE A 103 5.20 6.60 -0.65
C ILE A 103 5.39 5.25 0.04
N LEU A 104 6.52 4.59 -0.22
CA LEU A 104 6.85 3.31 0.40
C LEU A 104 7.44 3.55 1.79
N CYS A 105 6.76 3.04 2.80
CA CYS A 105 7.20 3.08 4.19
C CYS A 105 7.56 1.68 4.67
N ARG A 106 8.71 1.55 5.34
CA ARG A 106 9.20 0.29 5.90
C ARG A 106 9.35 0.40 7.41
N THR A 107 9.05 -0.70 8.08
CA THR A 107 9.34 -0.90 9.51
C THR A 107 10.40 -1.98 9.70
N ASN A 108 11.14 -1.90 10.82
CA ASN A 108 12.00 -2.99 11.31
C ASN A 108 11.25 -3.94 12.25
N VAL A 109 10.03 -3.62 12.63
CA VAL A 109 9.20 -4.50 13.46
C VAL A 109 8.83 -5.74 12.66
N VAL A 110 9.15 -6.91 13.20
CA VAL A 110 8.77 -8.21 12.64
C VAL A 110 7.32 -8.49 12.99
N VAL A 111 6.54 -8.92 12.00
CA VAL A 111 5.12 -9.24 12.17
C VAL A 111 4.86 -10.67 11.71
N GLU A 112 4.30 -11.50 12.58
CA GLU A 112 3.93 -12.88 12.28
C GLU A 112 2.44 -13.00 11.94
N TYR A 113 2.09 -14.09 11.27
CA TYR A 113 0.74 -14.31 10.71
C TYR A 113 -0.39 -14.18 11.74
N ASP A 114 -0.19 -14.71 12.93
CA ASP A 114 -1.19 -14.77 14.02
C ASP A 114 -1.42 -13.42 14.72
N GLU A 115 -0.57 -12.44 14.48
CA GLU A 115 -0.71 -11.08 15.01
C GLU A 115 -1.68 -10.22 14.19
N ILE A 116 -2.03 -10.64 12.95
CA ILE A 116 -2.73 -9.82 11.95
C ILE A 116 -4.24 -10.02 12.07
N LYS A 117 -4.96 -8.89 12.06
CA LYS A 117 -6.43 -8.84 11.99
C LYS A 117 -6.82 -7.98 10.79
N LEU A 118 -7.18 -8.64 9.69
CA LEU A 118 -7.57 -7.97 8.45
C LEU A 118 -8.85 -7.15 8.62
N ASP A 119 -8.92 -6.03 7.91
CA ASP A 119 -10.14 -5.26 7.71
C ASP A 119 -11.04 -5.87 6.61
N GLU A 120 -12.16 -5.19 6.31
CA GLU A 120 -13.15 -5.64 5.30
C GLU A 120 -12.65 -5.48 3.85
N GLN A 121 -11.51 -4.81 3.61
CA GLN A 121 -10.97 -4.55 2.27
C GLN A 121 -9.97 -5.61 1.80
N SER A 122 -9.64 -6.56 2.66
CA SER A 122 -8.65 -7.59 2.40
C SER A 122 -9.18 -8.95 2.83
N SER A 123 -9.13 -9.94 1.93
CA SER A 123 -9.71 -11.28 2.18
C SER A 123 -8.72 -12.29 2.72
N GLU A 124 -7.45 -12.15 2.42
CA GLU A 124 -6.42 -13.07 2.90
C GLU A 124 -5.04 -12.42 2.88
N ILE A 125 -4.10 -13.00 3.60
CA ILE A 125 -2.69 -12.61 3.61
C ILE A 125 -1.80 -13.77 3.19
N LYS A 126 -0.62 -13.42 2.66
CA LYS A 126 0.49 -14.36 2.46
C LYS A 126 1.83 -13.67 2.71
N TYR A 127 2.83 -14.46 3.00
CA TYR A 127 4.21 -14.02 2.99
C TYR A 127 4.91 -14.45 1.70
N SER A 128 5.74 -13.58 1.15
CA SER A 128 6.46 -13.78 -0.10
C SER A 128 7.92 -13.34 0.03
N LYS A 129 8.82 -14.08 -0.59
CA LYS A 129 10.24 -13.71 -0.63
C LYS A 129 10.50 -12.43 -1.42
N MET A 130 9.57 -12.05 -2.30
CA MET A 130 9.68 -10.88 -3.15
C MET A 130 8.41 -10.03 -3.09
N LEU A 131 8.58 -8.73 -3.27
CA LEU A 131 7.48 -7.79 -3.49
C LEU A 131 6.77 -8.09 -4.83
N PRO A 132 5.52 -7.63 -5.02
CA PRO A 132 4.79 -7.83 -6.28
C PRO A 132 5.59 -7.37 -7.50
N GLU A 133 5.52 -8.13 -8.58
CA GLU A 133 6.31 -7.84 -9.79
C GLU A 133 5.99 -6.46 -10.38
N LEU A 134 4.71 -6.11 -10.50
CA LEU A 134 4.31 -4.80 -11.01
C LEU A 134 4.86 -3.65 -10.16
N LEU A 135 4.90 -3.81 -8.85
CA LEU A 135 5.50 -2.83 -7.96
C LEU A 135 7.01 -2.73 -8.22
N ARG A 136 7.72 -3.87 -8.29
CA ARG A 136 9.17 -3.90 -8.52
C ARG A 136 9.62 -3.28 -9.84
N GLN A 137 8.80 -3.33 -10.87
CA GLN A 137 9.14 -2.77 -12.18
C GLN A 137 9.15 -1.23 -12.20
N ARG A 138 8.39 -0.59 -11.33
CA ARG A 138 8.12 0.87 -11.41
C ARG A 138 8.54 1.67 -10.19
N TYR A 139 8.90 1.03 -9.08
CA TYR A 139 9.25 1.77 -7.88
C TYR A 139 10.68 2.34 -7.93
N ILE A 140 10.84 3.49 -7.27
CA ILE A 140 12.14 4.09 -6.97
C ILE A 140 12.41 3.82 -5.49
N VAL A 141 13.54 3.19 -5.19
CA VAL A 141 13.90 2.80 -3.81
C VAL A 141 15.26 3.32 -3.41
N PHE A 142 15.45 3.45 -2.12
CA PHE A 142 16.67 4.01 -1.52
C PHE A 142 17.46 2.95 -0.72
N GLU A 143 16.88 1.79 -0.44
CA GLU A 143 17.53 0.70 0.31
C GLU A 143 18.02 -0.40 -0.63
N ASP A 144 19.26 -0.84 -0.44
CA ASP A 144 19.96 -1.79 -1.34
C ASP A 144 19.24 -3.12 -1.50
N ASP A 145 18.67 -3.68 -0.43
CA ASP A 145 17.96 -4.95 -0.47
C ASP A 145 16.66 -4.88 -1.29
N LEU A 146 16.02 -3.70 -1.35
CA LEU A 146 14.87 -3.46 -2.21
C LEU A 146 15.29 -3.16 -3.65
N ILE A 147 16.41 -2.45 -3.86
CA ILE A 147 16.98 -2.23 -5.19
C ILE A 147 17.30 -3.55 -5.87
N ALA A 148 17.86 -4.51 -5.15
CA ALA A 148 18.20 -5.84 -5.67
C ALA A 148 16.99 -6.61 -6.21
N GLN A 149 15.78 -6.30 -5.80
CA GLN A 149 14.55 -6.93 -6.32
C GLN A 149 14.05 -6.31 -7.64
N LYS A 150 14.63 -5.20 -8.07
CA LYS A 150 14.19 -4.50 -9.29
C LYS A 150 14.66 -5.20 -10.57
N LEU A 151 15.65 -6.03 -10.45
CA LEU A 151 16.20 -6.86 -11.53
C LEU A 151 15.38 -8.15 -11.66
#